data_a041c7621938f276b05d937770d1a9de
#
_entry.id   a041c7621938f276b05d937770d1a9de
#
_cell.length_a   1.000
_cell.length_b   1.000
_cell.length_c   1.000
_cell.angle_alpha   90.00
_cell.angle_beta   90.00
_cell.angle_gamma   90.00
#
_symmetry.space_group_name_H-M   'P 1'
#
loop_
_entity.id
_entity.type
_entity.pdbx_description
1 polymer ?
#
loop_
_entity_poly.entity_id
_entity_poly.type
_entity_poly.pdbx_seq_one_letter_code
_entity_poly.pdbx_strand_id
1 'polypeptide(L)'
;MSINREYLPVKAFYNIEYINNRTQQPIILSGDASINDFEKNQDTGRSTFKISIITTSEIELPYIYYPSYRITDENNKNIDFTESNNGFIQIKLNKSTNITVEPRMTKIEEISYIISIIGIIILIINIIISNKKERERACQNQ
;
A
#
# COMPACT_ATOMS: atom_id res chain seq x y z
N MET A 1 -10.98 -12.22 13.67
CA MET A 1 -10.97 -10.82 13.21
C MET A 1 -12.11 -10.64 12.20
N SER A 2 -13.07 -9.75 12.45
CA SER A 2 -14.18 -9.54 11.50
C SER A 2 -13.65 -8.69 10.35
N ILE A 3 -13.58 -9.27 9.14
CA ILE A 3 -13.19 -8.51 7.93
C ILE A 3 -14.44 -7.79 7.46
N ASN A 4 -14.36 -6.47 7.36
CA ASN A 4 -15.45 -5.67 6.78
C ASN A 4 -15.49 -5.93 5.27
N ARG A 5 -16.54 -6.63 4.81
CA ARG A 5 -16.68 -7.11 3.42
C ARG A 5 -16.90 -6.00 2.41
N GLU A 6 -17.32 -4.82 2.83
CA GLU A 6 -17.71 -3.71 1.94
C GLU A 6 -16.56 -3.14 1.11
N TYR A 7 -15.31 -3.37 1.55
CA TYR A 7 -14.11 -2.82 0.90
C TYR A 7 -13.19 -3.87 0.29
N LEU A 8 -13.65 -5.13 0.17
CA LEU A 8 -12.83 -6.18 -0.43
C LEU A 8 -12.89 -6.13 -1.96
N PRO A 9 -11.76 -6.36 -2.65
CA PRO A 9 -11.77 -6.66 -4.09
C PRO A 9 -12.68 -7.84 -4.40
N VAL A 10 -13.25 -7.83 -5.61
CA VAL A 10 -14.29 -8.80 -6.02
C VAL A 10 -13.87 -10.25 -5.79
N LYS A 11 -12.67 -10.63 -6.19
CA LYS A 11 -12.18 -12.01 -5.99
C LYS A 11 -12.01 -12.35 -4.52
N ALA A 12 -11.46 -11.42 -3.71
CA ALA A 12 -11.33 -11.60 -2.27
C ALA A 12 -12.70 -11.76 -1.61
N PHE A 13 -13.71 -10.98 -2.04
CA PHE A 13 -15.07 -11.10 -1.52
C PHE A 13 -15.66 -12.50 -1.72
N TYR A 14 -15.48 -13.09 -2.91
CA TYR A 14 -15.98 -14.45 -3.18
C TYR A 14 -15.16 -15.57 -2.52
N ASN A 15 -13.94 -15.29 -2.10
CA ASN A 15 -13.03 -16.26 -1.47
C ASN A 15 -12.82 -16.01 0.03
N ILE A 16 -13.86 -15.52 0.73
CA ILE A 16 -13.77 -15.16 2.15
C ILE A 16 -13.35 -16.33 3.05
N GLU A 17 -13.76 -17.54 2.73
CA GLU A 17 -13.38 -18.74 3.46
C GLU A 17 -11.88 -19.01 3.33
N TYR A 18 -11.33 -18.86 2.14
CA TYR A 18 -9.90 -18.96 1.91
C TYR A 18 -9.13 -17.89 2.71
N ILE A 19 -9.60 -16.66 2.71
CA ILE A 19 -8.97 -15.56 3.48
C ILE A 19 -8.92 -15.90 4.98
N ASN A 20 -10.00 -16.41 5.55
CA ASN A 20 -10.09 -16.73 6.97
C ASN A 20 -9.19 -17.91 7.38
N ASN A 21 -8.97 -18.87 6.49
CA ASN A 21 -8.20 -20.08 6.75
C ASN A 21 -6.73 -19.99 6.30
N ARG A 22 -6.37 -18.94 5.56
CA ARG A 22 -5.04 -18.75 5.00
C ARG A 22 -4.00 -18.45 6.07
N THR A 23 -2.82 -19.01 5.92
CA THR A 23 -1.66 -18.63 6.75
C THR A 23 -1.20 -17.21 6.44
N GLN A 24 -0.61 -16.55 7.44
CA GLN A 24 -0.05 -15.19 7.30
C GLN A 24 1.35 -15.17 6.63
N GLN A 25 1.69 -16.24 5.91
CA GLN A 25 2.96 -16.38 5.20
C GLN A 25 2.75 -16.43 3.69
N PRO A 26 3.77 -16.08 2.89
CA PRO A 26 3.73 -16.30 1.45
C PRO A 26 3.57 -17.79 1.11
N ILE A 27 2.87 -18.10 0.02
CA ILE A 27 2.59 -19.47 -0.43
C ILE A 27 3.09 -19.63 -1.87
N ILE A 28 3.79 -20.71 -2.15
CA ILE A 28 4.21 -21.08 -3.51
C ILE A 28 3.00 -21.72 -4.22
N LEU A 29 2.52 -21.08 -5.29
CA LEU A 29 1.40 -21.56 -6.10
C LEU A 29 1.86 -22.52 -7.18
N SER A 30 3.03 -22.24 -7.79
CA SER A 30 3.62 -23.07 -8.84
C SER A 30 5.13 -22.89 -8.89
N GLY A 31 5.83 -23.87 -9.50
CA GLY A 31 7.28 -23.87 -9.60
C GLY A 31 7.96 -24.52 -8.41
N ASP A 32 9.31 -24.44 -8.38
CA ASP A 32 10.14 -24.99 -7.31
C ASP A 32 10.93 -23.84 -6.66
N ALA A 33 10.53 -23.51 -5.44
CA ALA A 33 11.10 -22.44 -4.66
C ALA A 33 11.02 -22.73 -3.16
N SER A 34 11.81 -22.02 -2.37
CA SER A 34 11.69 -22.01 -0.91
C SER A 34 11.65 -20.58 -0.39
N ILE A 35 10.87 -20.36 0.67
CA ILE A 35 10.67 -19.07 1.30
C ILE A 35 11.24 -19.15 2.72
N ASN A 36 12.14 -18.22 3.04
CA ASN A 36 12.81 -18.16 4.32
C ASN A 36 12.73 -16.75 4.89
N ASP A 37 12.94 -16.63 6.19
CA ASP A 37 13.14 -15.36 6.91
C ASP A 37 11.99 -14.37 6.70
N PHE A 38 10.72 -14.86 6.71
CA PHE A 38 9.55 -14.00 6.60
C PHE A 38 9.36 -13.20 7.90
N GLU A 39 9.53 -11.89 7.79
CA GLU A 39 9.32 -10.94 8.87
C GLU A 39 8.27 -9.90 8.45
N LYS A 40 7.35 -9.59 9.35
CA LYS A 40 6.34 -8.56 9.15
C LYS A 40 6.38 -7.55 10.29
N ASN A 41 6.66 -6.31 9.96
CA ASN A 41 6.52 -5.20 10.90
C ASN A 41 5.04 -4.79 10.97
N GLN A 42 4.44 -4.91 12.15
CA GLN A 42 3.00 -4.64 12.35
C GLN A 42 2.67 -3.14 12.31
N ASP A 43 3.60 -2.27 12.69
CA ASP A 43 3.37 -0.83 12.76
C ASP A 43 3.36 -0.20 11.36
N THR A 44 4.26 -0.65 10.50
CA THR A 44 4.42 -0.10 9.13
C THR A 44 3.70 -0.91 8.06
N GLY A 45 3.26 -2.13 8.38
CA GLY A 45 2.74 -3.09 7.41
C GLY A 45 3.78 -3.61 6.41
N ARG A 46 5.06 -3.21 6.57
CA ARG A 46 6.16 -3.69 5.72
C ARG A 46 6.51 -5.12 6.06
N SER A 47 6.77 -5.94 5.03
CA SER A 47 7.37 -7.25 5.23
C SER A 47 8.58 -7.47 4.36
N THR A 48 9.48 -8.33 4.84
CA THR A 48 10.68 -8.76 4.14
C THR A 48 10.79 -10.28 4.21
N PHE A 49 11.28 -10.90 3.16
CA PHE A 49 11.54 -12.34 3.11
C PHE A 49 12.50 -12.67 1.98
N LYS A 50 13.16 -13.81 2.11
CA LYS A 50 14.08 -14.34 1.12
C LYS A 50 13.42 -15.46 0.34
N ILE A 51 13.53 -15.41 -0.99
CA ILE A 51 13.09 -16.48 -1.87
C ILE A 51 14.31 -17.08 -2.56
N SER A 52 14.43 -18.40 -2.46
CA SER A 52 15.37 -19.19 -3.24
C SER A 52 14.60 -19.94 -4.31
N ILE A 53 14.92 -19.71 -5.59
CA ILE A 53 14.19 -20.23 -6.75
C ILE A 53 15.06 -21.21 -7.51
N ILE A 54 14.52 -22.38 -7.80
CA ILE A 54 15.11 -23.41 -8.67
C ILE A 54 14.51 -23.30 -10.07
N THR A 55 13.18 -23.13 -10.17
CA THR A 55 12.47 -22.92 -11.43
C THR A 55 11.58 -21.68 -11.31
N THR A 56 11.19 -21.10 -12.46
CA THR A 56 10.25 -19.96 -12.45
C THR A 56 9.04 -20.30 -11.58
N SER A 57 8.78 -19.48 -10.58
CA SER A 57 7.76 -19.76 -9.57
C SER A 57 6.77 -18.60 -9.44
N GLU A 58 5.52 -18.93 -9.15
CA GLU A 58 4.46 -17.99 -8.82
C GLU A 58 4.17 -18.11 -7.32
N ILE A 59 4.16 -16.97 -6.66
CA ILE A 59 4.07 -16.87 -5.21
C ILE A 59 2.95 -15.93 -4.83
N GLU A 60 2.03 -16.41 -3.99
CA GLU A 60 0.96 -15.60 -3.42
C GLU A 60 1.39 -15.03 -2.07
N LEU A 61 1.34 -13.70 -1.96
CA LEU A 61 1.71 -12.98 -0.75
C LEU A 61 0.53 -12.91 0.24
N PRO A 62 0.76 -12.75 1.56
CA PRO A 62 -0.28 -12.67 2.57
C PRO A 62 -0.97 -11.29 2.61
N TYR A 63 -1.19 -10.69 1.45
CA TYR A 63 -1.82 -9.38 1.29
C TYR A 63 -2.93 -9.46 0.26
N ILE A 64 -4.11 -8.97 0.62
CA ILE A 64 -5.20 -8.78 -0.34
C ILE A 64 -4.72 -7.80 -1.42
N TYR A 65 -5.09 -8.07 -2.67
CA TYR A 65 -4.66 -7.28 -3.81
C TYR A 65 -5.22 -5.85 -3.74
N TYR A 66 -4.31 -4.89 -3.61
CA TYR A 66 -4.58 -3.46 -3.79
C TYR A 66 -3.43 -2.81 -4.57
N PRO A 67 -3.70 -1.84 -5.47
CA PRO A 67 -2.66 -1.14 -6.23
C PRO A 67 -1.72 -0.29 -5.37
N SER A 68 -2.05 -0.05 -4.11
CA SER A 68 -1.29 0.75 -3.15
C SER A 68 -0.08 0.02 -2.54
N TYR A 69 0.24 -1.19 -2.98
CA TYR A 69 1.47 -1.87 -2.57
C TYR A 69 2.63 -1.60 -3.51
N ARG A 70 3.81 -1.56 -2.94
CA ARG A 70 5.08 -1.60 -3.67
C ARG A 70 5.83 -2.85 -3.27
N ILE A 71 6.33 -3.58 -4.28
CA ILE A 71 7.15 -4.77 -4.08
C ILE A 71 8.49 -4.52 -4.77
N THR A 72 9.57 -4.72 -4.03
CA THR A 72 10.93 -4.50 -4.55
C THR A 72 11.84 -5.69 -4.28
N ASP A 73 12.83 -5.87 -5.15
CA ASP A 73 13.95 -6.77 -4.92
C ASP A 73 15.03 -6.15 -4.02
N GLU A 74 16.11 -6.88 -3.76
CA GLU A 74 17.26 -6.45 -2.99
C GLU A 74 17.99 -5.21 -3.53
N ASN A 75 17.83 -4.91 -4.84
CA ASN A 75 18.37 -3.74 -5.52
C ASN A 75 17.39 -2.56 -5.57
N ASN A 76 16.28 -2.62 -4.81
CA ASN A 76 15.17 -1.66 -4.85
C ASN A 76 14.48 -1.55 -6.21
N LYS A 77 14.63 -2.53 -7.09
CA LYS A 77 13.91 -2.60 -8.36
C LYS A 77 12.49 -3.08 -8.12
N ASN A 78 11.51 -2.40 -8.72
CA ASN A 78 10.12 -2.79 -8.62
C ASN A 78 9.89 -4.16 -9.28
N ILE A 79 9.11 -4.98 -8.60
CA ILE A 79 8.60 -6.26 -9.08
C ILE A 79 7.12 -6.07 -9.40
N ASP A 80 6.74 -6.40 -10.62
CA ASP A 80 5.34 -6.37 -11.05
C ASP A 80 4.55 -7.46 -10.33
N PHE A 81 3.32 -7.15 -9.99
CA PHE A 81 2.42 -8.07 -9.30
C PHE A 81 1.01 -8.01 -9.89
N THR A 82 0.29 -9.08 -9.74
CA THR A 82 -1.08 -9.26 -10.22
C THR A 82 -1.98 -9.76 -9.11
N GLU A 83 -3.27 -9.80 -9.38
CA GLU A 83 -4.25 -10.41 -8.49
C GLU A 83 -4.32 -11.91 -8.72
N SER A 84 -4.13 -12.70 -7.66
CA SER A 84 -4.32 -14.16 -7.70
C SER A 84 -5.79 -14.53 -7.88
N ASN A 85 -6.06 -15.82 -8.13
CA ASN A 85 -7.43 -16.33 -8.19
C ASN A 85 -8.19 -16.18 -6.87
N ASN A 86 -7.47 -16.08 -5.76
CA ASN A 86 -8.02 -15.94 -4.40
C ASN A 86 -8.16 -14.47 -3.95
N GLY A 87 -7.78 -13.50 -4.79
CA GLY A 87 -7.86 -12.07 -4.47
C GLY A 87 -6.66 -11.53 -3.67
N PHE A 88 -5.54 -12.26 -3.67
CA PHE A 88 -4.29 -11.84 -3.04
C PHE A 88 -3.29 -11.31 -4.06
N ILE A 89 -2.24 -10.67 -3.57
CA ILE A 89 -1.10 -10.27 -4.41
C ILE A 89 -0.35 -11.53 -4.86
N GLN A 90 -0.11 -11.64 -6.16
CA GLN A 90 0.69 -12.69 -6.78
C GLN A 90 1.87 -12.08 -7.51
N ILE A 91 3.07 -12.61 -7.28
CA ILE A 91 4.30 -12.27 -7.98
C ILE A 91 4.84 -13.47 -8.75
N LYS A 92 5.52 -13.20 -9.86
CA LYS A 92 6.20 -14.22 -10.67
C LYS A 92 7.69 -13.92 -10.68
N LEU A 93 8.50 -14.89 -10.27
CA LEU A 93 9.93 -14.75 -10.14
C LEU A 93 10.66 -15.88 -10.86
N ASN A 94 11.81 -15.54 -11.46
CA ASN A 94 12.68 -16.47 -12.16
C ASN A 94 14.09 -16.58 -11.57
N LYS A 95 14.37 -15.82 -10.50
CA LYS A 95 15.64 -15.82 -9.78
C LYS A 95 15.44 -15.60 -8.30
N SER A 96 16.35 -16.15 -7.51
CA SER A 96 16.40 -15.93 -6.06
C SER A 96 16.68 -14.47 -5.76
N THR A 97 15.97 -13.92 -4.74
CA THR A 97 16.15 -12.53 -4.31
C THR A 97 15.52 -12.31 -2.93
N ASN A 98 15.91 -11.24 -2.28
CA ASN A 98 15.20 -10.74 -1.11
C ASN A 98 14.05 -9.83 -1.57
N ILE A 99 12.88 -10.04 -1.00
CA ILE A 99 11.66 -9.28 -1.33
C ILE A 99 11.32 -8.35 -0.18
N THR A 100 11.00 -7.12 -0.53
CA THR A 100 10.37 -6.15 0.37
C THR A 100 8.99 -5.81 -0.17
N VAL A 101 7.98 -5.92 0.69
CA VAL A 101 6.59 -5.49 0.41
C VAL A 101 6.25 -4.37 1.36
N GLU A 102 5.80 -3.24 0.84
CA GLU A 102 5.40 -2.08 1.64
C GLU A 102 4.12 -1.44 1.10
N PRO A 103 3.20 -1.00 1.99
CA PRO A 103 2.08 -0.19 1.57
C PRO A 103 2.57 1.20 1.16
N ARG A 104 1.95 1.79 0.14
CA ARG A 104 2.23 3.14 -0.33
C ARG A 104 0.95 3.94 -0.47
N MET A 105 1.07 5.24 -0.37
CA MET A 105 0.00 6.14 -0.76
C MET A 105 -0.30 5.98 -2.26
N THR A 106 -1.57 5.97 -2.58
CA THR A 106 -2.02 6.04 -3.97
C THR A 106 -1.76 7.44 -4.54
N LYS A 107 -1.66 7.57 -5.85
CA LYS A 107 -1.51 8.89 -6.51
C LYS A 107 -2.66 9.84 -6.16
N ILE A 108 -3.87 9.31 -5.95
CA ILE A 108 -5.04 10.09 -5.56
C ILE A 108 -4.86 10.65 -4.16
N GLU A 109 -4.35 9.86 -3.20
CA GLU A 109 -4.06 10.33 -1.84
C GLU A 109 -2.97 11.38 -1.84
N GLU A 110 -1.88 11.21 -2.59
CA GLU A 110 -0.81 12.20 -2.73
C GLU A 110 -1.36 13.54 -3.28
N ILE A 111 -2.17 13.49 -4.34
CA ILE A 111 -2.80 14.69 -4.94
C ILE A 111 -3.75 15.36 -3.94
N SER A 112 -4.58 14.58 -3.25
CA SER A 112 -5.52 15.10 -2.26
C SER A 112 -4.79 15.79 -1.11
N TYR A 113 -3.66 15.26 -0.68
CA TYR A 113 -2.83 15.87 0.35
C TYR A 113 -2.26 17.23 -0.09
N ILE A 114 -1.75 17.33 -1.32
CA ILE A 114 -1.25 18.58 -1.90
C ILE A 114 -2.37 19.63 -1.99
N ILE A 115 -3.55 19.26 -2.47
CA ILE A 115 -4.71 20.15 -2.58
C ILE A 115 -5.11 20.66 -1.18
N SER A 116 -5.10 19.82 -0.17
CA SER A 116 -5.42 20.18 1.20
C SER A 116 -4.45 21.22 1.76
N ILE A 117 -3.15 21.04 1.52
CA ILE A 117 -2.12 22.03 1.94
C ILE A 117 -2.35 23.37 1.26
N ILE A 118 -2.61 23.40 -0.04
CA ILE A 118 -2.89 24.63 -0.79
C ILE A 118 -4.13 25.31 -0.22
N GLY A 119 -5.19 24.57 0.09
CA GLY A 119 -6.41 25.10 0.72
C GLY A 119 -6.14 25.78 2.05
N ILE A 120 -5.32 25.19 2.91
CA ILE A 120 -4.92 25.77 4.20
C ILE A 120 -4.14 27.08 4.00
N ILE A 121 -3.19 27.11 3.06
CA ILE A 121 -2.40 28.32 2.76
C ILE A 121 -3.32 29.45 2.31
N ILE A 122 -4.25 29.19 1.39
CA ILE A 122 -5.23 30.20 0.92
C ILE A 122 -6.06 30.72 2.08
N LEU A 123 -6.51 29.87 2.98
CA LEU A 123 -7.30 30.27 4.14
C LEU A 123 -6.51 31.18 5.07
N ILE A 124 -5.25 30.85 5.35
CA ILE A 124 -4.36 31.69 6.17
C ILE A 124 -4.16 33.06 5.53
N ILE A 125 -3.91 33.14 4.23
CA ILE A 125 -3.74 34.40 3.49
C ILE A 125 -5.01 35.25 3.60
N ASN A 126 -6.19 34.64 3.41
CA ASN A 126 -7.47 35.35 3.54
C ASN A 126 -7.67 35.97 4.94
N ILE A 127 -7.34 35.21 5.99
CA ILE A 127 -7.42 35.69 7.37
C ILE A 127 -6.49 36.90 7.59
N ILE A 128 -5.24 36.83 7.10
CA ILE A 128 -4.27 37.90 7.24
C ILE A 128 -4.77 39.17 6.52
N ILE A 129 -5.28 39.04 5.29
CA ILE A 129 -5.81 40.16 4.51
C ILE A 129 -7.03 40.78 5.19
N SER A 130 -7.94 39.95 5.70
CA SER A 130 -9.13 40.43 6.42
C SER A 130 -8.77 41.21 7.66
N ASN A 131 -7.87 40.70 8.49
CA ASN A 131 -7.41 41.36 9.70
C ASN A 131 -6.68 42.71 9.39
N LYS A 132 -5.94 42.77 8.28
CA LYS A 132 -5.29 44.04 7.85
C LYS A 132 -6.34 45.07 7.46
N LYS A 133 -7.36 44.70 6.69
CA LYS A 133 -8.46 45.58 6.30
C LYS A 133 -9.24 46.14 7.49
N GLU A 134 -9.50 45.33 8.50
CA GLU A 134 -10.18 45.78 9.73
C GLU A 134 -9.35 46.78 10.49
N ARG A 135 -8.02 46.61 10.62
CA ARG A 135 -7.12 47.54 11.26
C ARG A 135 -7.07 48.89 10.51
N GLU A 136 -7.01 48.89 9.19
CA GLU A 136 -7.04 50.10 8.37
C GLU A 136 -8.34 50.91 8.53
N ARG A 137 -9.49 50.23 8.59
CA ARG A 137 -10.79 50.84 8.85
C ARG A 137 -10.91 51.45 10.24
N ALA A 138 -10.34 50.77 11.26
CA ALA A 138 -10.33 51.28 12.61
C ALA A 138 -9.47 52.58 12.77
N CYS A 139 -8.39 52.71 12.00
CA CYS A 139 -7.55 53.90 11.98
C CYS A 139 -8.16 55.10 11.21
N GLN A 140 -9.09 54.83 10.26
CA GLN A 140 -9.76 55.93 9.50
C GLN A 140 -10.97 56.54 10.24
N ASN A 141 -11.47 55.89 11.26
CA ASN A 141 -12.63 56.34 12.04
C ASN A 141 -12.25 57.04 13.36
N GLN A 142 -10.96 57.34 13.56
CA GLN A 142 -10.45 58.22 14.64
C GLN A 142 -10.05 59.57 14.08
#